data_89589db6807315c3e229aa1bb1033435
#
_entry.id   89589db6807315c3e229aa1bb1033435
#
_cell.length_a   1.000
_cell.length_b   1.000
_cell.length_c   1.000
_cell.angle_alpha   90.00
_cell.angle_beta   90.00
_cell.angle_gamma   90.00
#
_symmetry.space_group_name_H-M   'P 1'
#
loop_
_entity.id
_entity.type
_entity.pdbx_description
1 polymer ?
#
loop_
_entity_poly.entity_id
_entity_poly.type
_entity_poly.pdbx_seq_one_letter_code
_entity_poly.pdbx_strand_id
1 'polypeptide(L)'
;MTHSPETPEVPIRPYEVTAAEVVPGDLFALTHEDAAARRWHVVTHTLPVSPEVIRVTLRPPLGGVDHEEDLRREQTVTVAGRRVDASAVPLVEPEPLEGVEFRDGDRLTVLRAVDPLAAEVTYVRRWGAWHRDTTNSADAQAATDAEVRRWAADARGEGTVVRHEPRPVREARAAGPRRVVVTGLGAVTPLGVGTGELWNGLLEGRHGIRELTDPEFDGLPVRIAGTVPVDPASLLPRQAARRMNRAAQFAVLAAREAWADAGYASGGTRESGLDPERVGVSLGAILGDASVLVGGDRKLRERGPRGVSPLTTPMTVPSQAASQVSLDLHITGEARTVTSACASGTEAIGQAVDRIRYGRVDVALAGGAEAVITPAIMASFAAMRALAEGDPSAGSPSRPFAKDRDGFVNGEGAGVLVLESEEHARARGARIYCEAAGWGLSADAYHVAAPDPSGDGIALALRRAVRDAGGDVGDVVHVNAHATATVDGDLAEARALRGVLGGRDVPVTALKGHLGHLQGAAGGVEAVAAVLTLHHGVVPPTVGGGEVDDGVDLDVVRTPRPLPRSGDLVLSNSFGFGGHNAVLALRRVG
;
A
#
# COMPACT_ATOMS: atom_id res chain seq x y z
N MET A 1 3.21 42.36 -49.19
CA MET A 1 1.77 42.34 -48.88
C MET A 1 1.51 40.92 -48.36
N THR A 2 1.69 40.75 -47.07
CA THR A 2 1.46 39.45 -46.38
C THR A 2 0.29 39.71 -45.43
N HIS A 3 -0.84 39.09 -45.78
CA HIS A 3 -2.02 39.08 -44.90
C HIS A 3 -1.71 38.19 -43.70
N SER A 4 -1.67 38.79 -42.50
CA SER A 4 -1.90 38.09 -41.25
C SER A 4 -3.35 37.58 -41.25
N PRO A 5 -3.64 36.36 -40.79
CA PRO A 5 -5.03 35.98 -40.57
C PRO A 5 -5.54 36.72 -39.35
N GLU A 6 -6.43 37.69 -39.58
CA GLU A 6 -7.24 38.28 -38.56
C GLU A 6 -8.08 37.19 -37.91
N THR A 7 -7.89 37.03 -36.61
CA THR A 7 -8.83 36.25 -35.77
C THR A 7 -10.21 36.96 -35.90
N PRO A 8 -11.27 36.24 -36.28
CA PRO A 8 -12.57 36.89 -36.43
C PRO A 8 -13.05 37.36 -35.04
N GLU A 9 -13.10 38.67 -34.87
CA GLU A 9 -13.86 39.28 -33.77
C GLU A 9 -15.35 38.94 -33.96
N VAL A 10 -15.79 37.87 -33.30
CA VAL A 10 -17.21 37.57 -33.18
C VAL A 10 -17.78 38.57 -32.16
N PRO A 11 -18.77 39.40 -32.49
CA PRO A 11 -19.37 40.30 -31.54
C PRO A 11 -20.09 39.48 -30.46
N ILE A 12 -19.50 39.45 -29.28
CA ILE A 12 -20.07 38.79 -28.09
C ILE A 12 -21.16 39.74 -27.58
N ARG A 13 -22.43 39.35 -27.68
CA ARG A 13 -23.54 40.03 -27.00
C ARG A 13 -23.77 39.37 -25.66
N PRO A 14 -23.47 40.02 -24.54
CA PRO A 14 -23.78 39.51 -23.21
C PRO A 14 -25.30 39.33 -23.06
N TYR A 15 -25.72 38.29 -22.38
CA TYR A 15 -27.11 38.05 -22.00
C TYR A 15 -27.18 37.61 -20.54
N GLU A 16 -28.31 37.81 -19.92
CA GLU A 16 -28.55 37.43 -18.54
C GLU A 16 -29.19 36.06 -18.48
N VAL A 17 -28.70 35.23 -17.54
CA VAL A 17 -29.25 33.92 -17.18
C VAL A 17 -29.30 33.78 -15.68
N THR A 18 -30.06 32.85 -15.17
CA THR A 18 -29.94 32.46 -13.76
C THR A 18 -28.68 31.66 -13.51
N ALA A 19 -28.15 31.71 -12.30
CA ALA A 19 -26.95 30.95 -11.94
C ALA A 19 -27.16 29.42 -12.13
N ALA A 20 -28.41 28.95 -12.04
CA ALA A 20 -28.77 27.55 -12.28
C ALA A 20 -28.60 27.10 -13.75
N GLU A 21 -28.54 28.02 -14.69
CA GLU A 21 -28.39 27.77 -16.13
C GLU A 21 -26.94 27.86 -16.60
N VAL A 22 -26.02 28.28 -15.71
CA VAL A 22 -24.60 28.37 -16.02
C VAL A 22 -24.00 26.96 -16.08
N VAL A 23 -23.26 26.68 -17.15
CA VAL A 23 -22.62 25.36 -17.37
C VAL A 23 -21.14 25.54 -17.69
N PRO A 24 -20.30 24.49 -17.50
CA PRO A 24 -18.90 24.52 -17.91
C PRO A 24 -18.73 24.93 -19.37
N GLY A 25 -17.79 25.83 -19.62
CA GLY A 25 -17.54 26.44 -20.93
C GLY A 25 -18.22 27.80 -21.14
N ASP A 26 -19.10 28.27 -20.25
CA ASP A 26 -19.66 29.62 -20.34
C ASP A 26 -18.61 30.67 -19.95
N LEU A 27 -18.64 31.81 -20.60
CA LEU A 27 -17.86 32.99 -20.22
C LEU A 27 -18.69 33.82 -19.25
N PHE A 28 -18.21 33.97 -18.04
CA PHE A 28 -18.90 34.55 -16.90
C PHE A 28 -18.24 35.86 -16.44
N ALA A 29 -19.04 36.89 -16.13
CA ALA A 29 -18.55 38.12 -15.51
C ALA A 29 -18.98 38.18 -14.04
N LEU A 30 -18.03 38.41 -13.15
CA LEU A 30 -18.28 38.52 -11.71
C LEU A 30 -19.16 39.68 -11.31
N THR A 31 -19.06 40.78 -12.06
CA THR A 31 -19.86 42.00 -11.84
C THR A 31 -20.30 42.60 -13.16
N HIS A 32 -21.32 43.49 -13.13
CA HIS A 32 -21.69 44.28 -14.30
C HIS A 32 -20.54 45.17 -14.81
N GLU A 33 -19.67 45.65 -13.90
CA GLU A 33 -18.49 46.44 -14.27
C GLU A 33 -17.47 45.55 -15.01
N ASP A 34 -17.29 44.28 -14.59
CA ASP A 34 -16.41 43.35 -15.30
C ASP A 34 -16.93 43.03 -16.69
N ALA A 35 -18.25 42.85 -16.84
CA ALA A 35 -18.89 42.64 -18.15
C ALA A 35 -18.67 43.85 -19.07
N ALA A 36 -18.86 45.08 -18.55
CA ALA A 36 -18.60 46.30 -19.27
C ALA A 36 -17.14 46.49 -19.67
N ALA A 37 -16.22 46.08 -18.80
CA ALA A 37 -14.78 46.09 -19.04
C ALA A 37 -14.28 44.87 -19.87
N ARG A 38 -15.20 44.01 -20.32
CA ARG A 38 -14.89 42.75 -21.04
C ARG A 38 -13.95 41.81 -20.24
N ARG A 39 -14.02 41.80 -18.91
CA ARG A 39 -13.31 40.87 -18.02
C ARG A 39 -14.16 39.64 -17.78
N TRP A 40 -14.01 38.63 -18.63
CA TRP A 40 -14.75 37.40 -18.59
C TRP A 40 -13.92 36.27 -17.93
N HIS A 41 -14.57 35.36 -17.23
CA HIS A 41 -13.98 34.16 -16.68
C HIS A 41 -14.62 32.95 -17.35
N VAL A 42 -13.85 31.88 -17.56
CA VAL A 42 -14.38 30.63 -18.08
C VAL A 42 -14.89 29.78 -16.91
N VAL A 43 -16.13 29.37 -16.98
CA VAL A 43 -16.68 28.41 -16.02
C VAL A 43 -16.08 27.03 -16.29
N THR A 44 -15.32 26.51 -15.35
CA THR A 44 -14.69 25.18 -15.49
C THR A 44 -15.54 24.08 -14.86
N HIS A 45 -16.19 24.39 -13.74
CA HIS A 45 -17.05 23.44 -13.03
C HIS A 45 -18.25 24.13 -12.42
N THR A 46 -19.35 23.39 -12.27
CA THR A 46 -20.51 23.79 -11.48
C THR A 46 -20.86 22.66 -10.51
N LEU A 47 -21.08 22.98 -9.24
CA LEU A 47 -21.39 22.00 -8.18
C LEU A 47 -22.61 22.50 -7.37
N PRO A 48 -23.71 21.75 -7.28
CA PRO A 48 -24.80 22.09 -6.38
C PRO A 48 -24.34 21.90 -4.92
N VAL A 49 -24.32 22.99 -4.15
CA VAL A 49 -23.94 23.00 -2.73
C VAL A 49 -25.15 22.77 -1.84
N SER A 50 -26.30 23.34 -2.24
CA SER A 50 -27.60 23.16 -1.58
C SER A 50 -28.73 23.30 -2.59
N PRO A 51 -30.00 23.05 -2.22
CA PRO A 51 -31.13 23.33 -3.11
C PRO A 51 -31.18 24.77 -3.63
N GLU A 52 -30.61 25.70 -2.90
CA GLU A 52 -30.66 27.13 -3.21
C GLU A 52 -29.33 27.72 -3.73
N VAL A 53 -28.21 26.97 -3.63
CA VAL A 53 -26.88 27.46 -3.92
C VAL A 53 -26.14 26.54 -4.90
N ILE A 54 -25.53 27.14 -5.92
CA ILE A 54 -24.58 26.52 -6.84
C ILE A 54 -23.20 27.15 -6.63
N ARG A 55 -22.17 26.33 -6.54
CA ARG A 55 -20.77 26.76 -6.63
C ARG A 55 -20.31 26.70 -8.07
N VAL A 56 -19.70 27.76 -8.53
CA VAL A 56 -19.05 27.83 -9.84
C VAL A 56 -17.55 28.01 -9.64
N THR A 57 -16.77 27.22 -10.36
CA THR A 57 -15.31 27.38 -10.42
C THR A 57 -14.98 28.20 -11.66
N LEU A 58 -14.32 29.33 -11.47
CA LEU A 58 -14.03 30.31 -12.49
C LEU A 58 -12.55 30.38 -12.78
N ARG A 59 -12.19 30.34 -14.06
CA ARG A 59 -10.81 30.50 -14.53
C ARG A 59 -10.70 31.84 -15.29
N PRO A 60 -9.74 32.70 -14.93
CA PRO A 60 -9.45 33.90 -15.71
C PRO A 60 -9.06 33.55 -17.15
N PRO A 61 -9.52 34.28 -18.18
CA PRO A 61 -9.32 33.92 -19.58
C PRO A 61 -7.86 34.01 -20.06
N LEU A 62 -7.00 34.66 -19.29
CA LEU A 62 -5.58 34.82 -19.58
C LEU A 62 -4.69 33.93 -18.69
N GLY A 63 -5.25 32.91 -18.03
CA GLY A 63 -4.54 32.08 -17.07
C GLY A 63 -4.54 32.69 -15.65
N GLY A 64 -4.40 31.89 -14.65
CA GLY A 64 -4.42 32.28 -13.24
C GLY A 64 -4.96 31.14 -12.37
N VAL A 65 -5.05 31.39 -11.08
CA VAL A 65 -5.61 30.42 -10.13
C VAL A 65 -7.12 30.40 -10.26
N ASP A 66 -7.70 29.21 -10.38
CA ASP A 66 -9.14 29.03 -10.34
C ASP A 66 -9.67 29.51 -8.98
N HIS A 67 -10.78 30.24 -8.99
CA HIS A 67 -11.46 30.65 -7.76
C HIS A 67 -12.92 30.15 -7.77
N GLU A 68 -13.48 30.00 -6.60
CA GLU A 68 -14.84 29.47 -6.43
C GLU A 68 -15.76 30.58 -5.95
N GLU A 69 -16.95 30.63 -6.54
CA GLU A 69 -18.03 31.54 -6.16
C GLU A 69 -19.29 30.73 -5.87
N ASP A 70 -19.92 31.02 -4.72
CA ASP A 70 -21.21 30.45 -4.35
C ASP A 70 -22.33 31.43 -4.77
N LEU A 71 -23.13 30.98 -5.73
CA LEU A 71 -24.21 31.77 -6.30
C LEU A 71 -25.57 31.23 -5.87
N ARG A 72 -26.55 32.11 -5.60
CA ARG A 72 -27.93 31.66 -5.42
C ARG A 72 -28.49 31.21 -6.76
N ARG A 73 -29.23 30.10 -6.81
CA ARG A 73 -29.76 29.53 -8.06
C ARG A 73 -30.61 30.51 -8.87
N GLU A 74 -31.35 31.37 -8.19
CA GLU A 74 -32.20 32.41 -8.82
C GLU A 74 -31.46 33.71 -9.14
N GLN A 75 -30.18 33.81 -8.77
CA GLN A 75 -29.38 35.00 -9.02
C GLN A 75 -29.17 35.17 -10.52
N THR A 76 -29.49 36.35 -11.05
CA THR A 76 -29.22 36.73 -12.43
C THR A 76 -27.73 37.02 -12.59
N VAL A 77 -27.12 36.41 -13.59
CA VAL A 77 -25.69 36.56 -13.91
C VAL A 77 -25.55 36.85 -15.40
N THR A 78 -24.50 37.59 -15.75
CA THR A 78 -24.23 37.94 -17.15
C THR A 78 -23.22 36.95 -17.75
N VAL A 79 -23.58 36.30 -18.85
CA VAL A 79 -22.72 35.42 -19.62
C VAL A 79 -22.52 35.95 -21.03
N ALA A 80 -21.37 35.66 -21.63
CA ALA A 80 -21.12 36.00 -23.03
C ALA A 80 -21.82 35.00 -23.95
N GLY A 81 -22.35 35.46 -25.06
CA GLY A 81 -23.22 34.73 -25.97
C GLY A 81 -22.65 33.53 -26.71
N ARG A 82 -21.61 32.86 -26.18
CA ARG A 82 -21.02 31.65 -26.77
C ARG A 82 -20.45 30.74 -25.72
N ARG A 83 -20.83 29.46 -25.78
CA ARG A 83 -20.10 28.38 -25.07
C ARG A 83 -18.74 28.21 -25.72
N VAL A 84 -17.69 28.29 -24.93
CA VAL A 84 -16.33 27.95 -25.34
C VAL A 84 -16.06 26.54 -24.89
N ASP A 85 -15.59 25.69 -25.79
CA ASP A 85 -15.06 24.39 -25.38
C ASP A 85 -13.86 24.63 -24.48
N ALA A 86 -14.00 24.28 -23.20
CA ALA A 86 -12.96 24.49 -22.19
C ALA A 86 -11.64 23.75 -22.55
N SER A 87 -11.71 22.73 -23.41
CA SER A 87 -10.55 22.04 -23.96
C SER A 87 -9.89 22.77 -25.13
N ALA A 88 -10.63 23.68 -25.78
CA ALA A 88 -10.20 24.44 -26.95
C ALA A 88 -9.70 25.85 -26.63
N VAL A 89 -9.77 26.29 -25.36
CA VAL A 89 -9.12 27.54 -24.94
C VAL A 89 -7.61 27.31 -24.96
N PRO A 90 -6.85 27.95 -25.84
CA PRO A 90 -5.40 27.82 -25.81
C PRO A 90 -4.94 28.23 -24.40
N LEU A 91 -4.18 27.38 -23.75
CA LEU A 91 -3.41 27.74 -22.57
C LEU A 91 -2.36 28.76 -23.02
N VAL A 92 -2.78 29.99 -23.25
CA VAL A 92 -1.88 31.14 -23.38
C VAL A 92 -1.47 31.45 -21.95
N GLU A 93 -0.34 30.91 -21.52
CA GLU A 93 0.26 31.35 -20.29
C GLU A 93 0.74 32.80 -20.46
N PRO A 94 0.18 33.70 -19.73
CA PRO A 94 0.77 35.03 -19.57
C PRO A 94 1.54 35.00 -18.25
N GLU A 95 2.73 35.50 -18.31
CA GLU A 95 3.53 35.87 -17.15
C GLU A 95 4.14 34.73 -16.28
N PRO A 96 5.19 35.07 -15.54
CA PRO A 96 6.29 34.18 -15.29
C PRO A 96 5.82 32.85 -14.67
N LEU A 97 6.43 31.76 -15.10
CA LEU A 97 6.33 30.43 -14.49
C LEU A 97 6.69 30.42 -12.98
N GLU A 98 6.76 31.59 -12.35
CA GLU A 98 6.90 31.79 -10.92
C GLU A 98 5.60 31.32 -10.24
N GLY A 99 5.72 30.23 -9.47
CA GLY A 99 4.59 29.65 -8.73
C GLY A 99 3.97 28.41 -9.36
N VAL A 100 4.33 28.03 -10.59
CA VAL A 100 3.89 26.77 -11.18
C VAL A 100 4.71 25.61 -10.60
N GLU A 101 4.04 24.67 -9.94
CA GLU A 101 4.65 23.42 -9.52
C GLU A 101 4.69 22.45 -10.72
N PHE A 102 5.90 22.13 -11.18
CA PHE A 102 6.07 21.11 -12.21
C PHE A 102 6.11 19.72 -11.61
N ARG A 103 5.36 18.79 -12.20
CA ARG A 103 5.31 17.38 -11.83
C ARG A 103 6.06 16.52 -12.83
N ASP A 104 6.56 15.36 -12.40
CA ASP A 104 7.15 14.40 -13.33
C ASP A 104 6.12 13.97 -14.38
N GLY A 105 6.53 13.98 -15.62
CA GLY A 105 5.68 13.73 -16.78
C GLY A 105 5.09 14.97 -17.44
N ASP A 106 5.24 16.17 -16.85
CA ASP A 106 4.85 17.41 -17.47
C ASP A 106 5.63 17.63 -18.78
N ARG A 107 4.94 18.18 -19.77
CA ARG A 107 5.54 18.54 -21.06
C ARG A 107 5.59 20.05 -21.22
N LEU A 108 6.75 20.55 -21.63
CA LEU A 108 6.95 21.95 -21.99
C LEU A 108 7.34 22.03 -23.46
N THR A 109 6.48 22.62 -24.27
CA THR A 109 6.75 22.82 -25.70
C THR A 109 7.10 24.26 -25.96
N VAL A 110 8.24 24.51 -26.57
CA VAL A 110 8.72 25.84 -26.95
C VAL A 110 8.62 26.00 -28.46
N LEU A 111 7.81 26.98 -28.88
CA LEU A 111 7.64 27.36 -30.28
C LEU A 111 8.37 28.67 -30.53
N ARG A 112 9.37 28.71 -31.39
CA ARG A 112 9.99 29.95 -31.85
C ARG A 112 9.18 30.54 -32.98
N ALA A 113 8.69 31.76 -32.80
CA ALA A 113 7.81 32.45 -33.76
C ALA A 113 8.57 33.03 -34.98
N VAL A 114 9.89 33.05 -34.98
CA VAL A 114 10.69 33.85 -35.92
C VAL A 114 11.35 33.07 -37.03
N ASP A 115 11.40 31.75 -36.96
CA ASP A 115 12.05 30.92 -37.98
C ASP A 115 11.13 29.79 -38.49
N PRO A 116 10.67 29.81 -39.75
CA PRO A 116 9.81 28.75 -40.29
C PRO A 116 10.47 27.37 -40.36
N LEU A 117 11.78 27.30 -40.12
CA LEU A 117 12.55 26.04 -40.00
C LEU A 117 12.87 25.65 -38.54
N ALA A 118 12.51 26.48 -37.58
CA ALA A 118 12.74 26.16 -36.16
C ALA A 118 11.72 25.15 -35.69
N ALA A 119 12.19 23.96 -35.50
CA ALA A 119 11.41 22.84 -34.98
C ALA A 119 10.85 23.18 -33.57
N GLU A 120 9.62 22.77 -33.39
CA GLU A 120 8.99 22.63 -32.06
C GLU A 120 9.90 21.77 -31.17
N VAL A 121 10.33 22.32 -30.02
CA VAL A 121 11.17 21.60 -29.10
C VAL A 121 10.35 21.29 -27.85
N THR A 122 10.07 20.02 -27.66
CA THR A 122 9.37 19.53 -26.48
C THR A 122 10.37 19.03 -25.44
N TYR A 123 10.13 19.42 -24.19
CA TYR A 123 10.84 18.92 -23.02
C TYR A 123 9.86 18.14 -22.16
N VAL A 124 10.31 17.01 -21.65
CA VAL A 124 9.55 16.18 -20.71
C VAL A 124 10.28 16.16 -19.37
N ARG A 125 9.59 16.48 -18.28
CA ARG A 125 10.14 16.34 -16.94
C ARG A 125 10.14 14.89 -16.52
N ARG A 126 11.31 14.36 -16.18
CA ARG A 126 11.50 13.00 -15.65
C ARG A 126 12.49 13.07 -14.50
N TRP A 127 12.12 12.44 -13.36
CA TRP A 127 12.97 12.34 -12.15
C TRP A 127 13.48 13.69 -11.64
N GLY A 128 12.59 14.69 -11.64
CA GLY A 128 12.91 16.02 -11.16
C GLY A 128 13.74 16.89 -12.12
N ALA A 129 14.09 16.41 -13.30
CA ALA A 129 14.84 17.15 -14.31
C ALA A 129 14.11 17.17 -15.66
N TRP A 130 14.34 18.23 -16.45
CA TRP A 130 13.80 18.36 -17.79
C TRP A 130 14.72 17.71 -18.81
N HIS A 131 14.16 16.88 -19.66
CA HIS A 131 14.85 16.19 -20.77
C HIS A 131 14.22 16.62 -22.09
N ARG A 132 15.04 16.98 -23.08
CA ARG A 132 14.56 17.24 -24.43
C ARG A 132 13.96 15.95 -24.99
N ASP A 133 12.71 16.00 -25.45
CA ASP A 133 12.04 14.87 -26.10
C ASP A 133 12.56 14.75 -27.54
N THR A 134 13.68 14.05 -27.71
CA THR A 134 14.24 13.77 -29.01
C THR A 134 14.26 12.27 -29.22
N THR A 135 13.58 11.83 -30.26
CA THR A 135 13.64 10.43 -30.70
C THR A 135 15.00 10.05 -31.27
N ASN A 136 15.96 10.99 -31.40
CA ASN A 136 17.25 10.73 -32.08
C ASN A 136 18.36 11.75 -31.73
N SER A 137 18.81 11.91 -30.47
CA SER A 137 20.17 12.46 -30.28
C SER A 137 20.75 12.21 -28.88
N ALA A 138 22.06 11.99 -28.84
CA ALA A 138 22.86 11.68 -27.65
C ALA A 138 23.12 12.88 -26.69
N ASP A 139 22.57 14.06 -26.94
CA ASP A 139 22.89 15.31 -26.24
C ASP A 139 21.76 15.85 -25.35
N ALA A 140 21.01 14.98 -24.68
CA ALA A 140 20.01 15.42 -23.72
C ALA A 140 20.68 15.86 -22.40
N GLN A 141 20.99 17.12 -22.27
CA GLN A 141 21.44 17.70 -21.00
C GLN A 141 20.23 17.87 -20.07
N ALA A 142 20.29 17.27 -18.88
CA ALA A 142 19.25 17.45 -17.87
C ALA A 142 19.30 18.88 -17.31
N ALA A 143 18.16 19.58 -17.30
CA ALA A 143 18.01 20.92 -16.74
C ALA A 143 17.13 20.91 -15.49
N THR A 144 17.38 21.82 -14.57
CA THR A 144 16.57 22.03 -13.36
C THR A 144 15.36 22.94 -13.69
N ASP A 145 14.33 22.90 -12.83
CA ASP A 145 13.15 23.79 -12.96
C ASP A 145 13.55 25.28 -13.00
N ALA A 146 14.59 25.67 -12.24
CA ALA A 146 15.06 27.04 -12.20
C ALA A 146 15.76 27.45 -13.52
N GLU A 147 16.45 26.55 -14.17
CA GLU A 147 17.07 26.79 -15.50
C GLU A 147 16.02 26.89 -16.58
N VAL A 148 15.01 25.98 -16.54
CA VAL A 148 13.88 26.02 -17.49
C VAL A 148 13.06 27.30 -17.33
N ARG A 149 12.80 27.75 -16.09
CA ARG A 149 12.11 29.03 -15.83
C ARG A 149 12.88 30.23 -16.36
N ARG A 150 14.19 30.30 -16.09
CA ARG A 150 15.06 31.35 -16.60
C ARG A 150 15.04 31.37 -18.14
N TRP A 151 15.21 30.23 -18.74
CA TRP A 151 15.23 30.08 -20.18
C TRP A 151 13.88 30.40 -20.84
N ALA A 152 12.76 29.99 -20.24
CA ALA A 152 11.42 30.38 -20.68
C ALA A 152 11.16 31.88 -20.56
N ALA A 153 11.74 32.55 -19.56
CA ALA A 153 11.68 34.02 -19.41
C ALA A 153 12.51 34.75 -20.50
N ASP A 154 13.72 34.27 -20.79
CA ASP A 154 14.59 34.82 -21.82
C ASP A 154 13.99 34.64 -23.22
N ALA A 155 13.35 33.52 -23.50
CA ALA A 155 12.72 33.20 -24.78
C ALA A 155 11.50 34.12 -25.11
N ARG A 156 10.83 34.70 -24.12
CA ARG A 156 9.67 35.61 -24.32
C ARG A 156 10.04 36.92 -24.95
N GLY A 157 11.26 37.38 -24.74
CA GLY A 157 11.76 38.62 -25.41
C GLY A 157 11.84 38.52 -26.92
N GLU A 158 11.80 37.28 -27.49
CA GLU A 158 12.02 36.99 -28.91
C GLU A 158 10.76 36.51 -29.66
N GLY A 159 9.56 36.69 -29.13
CA GLY A 159 8.30 36.24 -29.77
C GLY A 159 8.10 34.73 -29.72
N THR A 160 8.67 34.05 -28.72
CA THR A 160 8.57 32.60 -28.51
C THR A 160 7.36 32.27 -27.67
N VAL A 161 6.57 31.28 -28.06
CA VAL A 161 5.42 30.76 -27.31
C VAL A 161 5.87 29.51 -26.55
N VAL A 162 5.64 29.49 -25.23
CA VAL A 162 5.89 28.34 -24.37
C VAL A 162 4.53 27.73 -23.99
N ARG A 163 4.32 26.46 -24.30
CA ARG A 163 3.15 25.70 -23.88
C ARG A 163 3.55 24.72 -22.79
N HIS A 164 2.90 24.78 -21.67
CA HIS A 164 2.98 23.78 -20.62
C HIS A 164 1.76 22.87 -20.71
N GLU A 165 1.98 21.60 -20.92
CA GLU A 165 0.98 20.56 -20.83
C GLU A 165 1.20 19.82 -19.51
N PRO A 166 0.39 20.07 -18.47
CA PRO A 166 0.46 19.26 -17.28
C PRO A 166 0.14 17.82 -17.65
N ARG A 167 0.81 16.90 -17.02
CA ARG A 167 0.49 15.47 -17.16
C ARG A 167 -1.02 15.32 -16.95
N PRO A 168 -1.76 14.72 -17.92
CA PRO A 168 -3.17 14.49 -17.73
C PRO A 168 -3.32 13.67 -16.46
N VAL A 169 -4.00 14.22 -15.45
CA VAL A 169 -4.49 13.44 -14.33
C VAL A 169 -5.36 12.39 -15.00
N ARG A 170 -4.91 11.14 -15.02
CA ARG A 170 -5.76 10.05 -15.49
C ARG A 170 -7.00 10.13 -14.60
N GLU A 171 -8.08 10.67 -15.14
CA GLU A 171 -9.37 10.62 -14.49
C GLU A 171 -9.56 9.17 -14.08
N ALA A 172 -9.85 8.96 -12.80
CA ALA A 172 -10.22 7.64 -12.34
C ALA A 172 -11.39 7.23 -13.24
N ARG A 173 -11.12 6.30 -14.17
CA ARG A 173 -12.14 5.79 -15.07
C ARG A 173 -13.35 5.47 -14.19
N ALA A 174 -14.53 5.88 -14.61
CA ALA A 174 -15.84 5.42 -14.09
C ALA A 174 -16.08 3.94 -14.46
N ALA A 175 -15.04 3.14 -14.56
CA ALA A 175 -15.08 1.68 -14.59
C ALA A 175 -15.15 1.23 -13.13
N GLY A 176 -15.95 0.22 -12.83
CA GLY A 176 -16.07 -0.39 -11.52
C GLY A 176 -14.70 -0.75 -10.92
N PRO A 177 -14.63 -1.18 -9.66
CA PRO A 177 -13.39 -1.44 -8.97
C PRO A 177 -12.49 -2.37 -9.79
N ARG A 178 -11.22 -1.99 -9.98
CA ARG A 178 -10.26 -2.78 -10.76
C ARG A 178 -9.94 -4.09 -10.03
N ARG A 179 -9.75 -5.16 -10.78
CA ARG A 179 -9.26 -6.42 -10.21
C ARG A 179 -7.80 -6.25 -9.81
N VAL A 180 -7.44 -6.84 -8.67
CA VAL A 180 -6.09 -6.78 -8.09
C VAL A 180 -5.49 -8.17 -8.06
N VAL A 181 -4.28 -8.31 -8.57
CA VAL A 181 -3.58 -9.59 -8.67
C VAL A 181 -2.25 -9.57 -7.95
N VAL A 182 -1.81 -10.73 -7.49
CA VAL A 182 -0.49 -10.93 -6.87
C VAL A 182 0.49 -11.37 -7.95
N THR A 183 1.58 -10.65 -8.11
CA THR A 183 2.60 -10.93 -9.12
C THR A 183 3.97 -11.25 -8.55
N GLY A 184 4.24 -10.90 -7.28
CA GLY A 184 5.51 -11.18 -6.62
C GLY A 184 5.36 -11.46 -5.14
N LEU A 185 6.27 -12.27 -4.61
CA LEU A 185 6.31 -12.76 -3.24
C LEU A 185 7.71 -12.60 -2.65
N GLY A 186 7.78 -12.22 -1.38
CA GLY A 186 9.03 -12.19 -0.62
C GLY A 186 8.83 -12.47 0.85
N ALA A 187 9.78 -13.18 1.47
CA ALA A 187 9.66 -13.60 2.86
C ALA A 187 11.02 -13.63 3.58
N VAL A 188 11.01 -13.18 4.82
CA VAL A 188 12.11 -13.38 5.78
C VAL A 188 11.48 -13.93 7.06
N THR A 189 11.80 -15.16 7.41
CA THR A 189 11.08 -15.91 8.46
C THR A 189 12.03 -16.71 9.34
N PRO A 190 11.56 -17.23 10.47
CA PRO A 190 12.32 -18.18 11.29
C PRO A 190 12.75 -19.46 10.56
N LEU A 191 12.10 -19.82 9.46
CA LEU A 191 12.51 -20.95 8.61
C LEU A 191 13.66 -20.60 7.66
N GLY A 192 13.89 -19.33 7.39
CA GLY A 192 14.96 -18.85 6.52
C GLY A 192 14.60 -17.57 5.76
N VAL A 193 15.51 -17.14 4.89
CA VAL A 193 15.35 -16.00 4.00
C VAL A 193 14.93 -16.47 2.62
N GLY A 194 13.83 -15.95 2.11
CA GLY A 194 13.26 -16.30 0.82
C GLY A 194 12.01 -17.17 0.92
N THR A 195 11.15 -17.01 -0.07
CA THR A 195 9.87 -17.75 -0.20
C THR A 195 10.07 -19.26 -0.38
N GLY A 196 11.19 -19.66 -1.00
CA GLY A 196 11.57 -21.08 -1.14
C GLY A 196 11.86 -21.74 0.21
N GLU A 197 12.62 -21.08 1.10
CA GLU A 197 12.89 -21.58 2.45
C GLU A 197 11.61 -21.67 3.29
N LEU A 198 10.75 -20.67 3.19
CA LEU A 198 9.44 -20.71 3.84
C LEU A 198 8.63 -21.90 3.35
N TRP A 199 8.43 -22.05 2.05
CA TRP A 199 7.56 -23.07 1.48
C TRP A 199 8.05 -24.48 1.73
N ASN A 200 9.34 -24.75 1.47
CA ASN A 200 9.94 -26.05 1.72
C ASN A 200 9.87 -26.41 3.21
N GLY A 201 10.19 -25.44 4.08
CA GLY A 201 10.11 -25.67 5.52
C GLY A 201 8.70 -25.99 6.02
N LEU A 202 7.68 -25.34 5.45
CA LEU A 202 6.28 -25.65 5.75
C LEU A 202 5.93 -27.08 5.33
N LEU A 203 6.25 -27.49 4.10
CA LEU A 203 5.92 -28.81 3.59
C LEU A 203 6.67 -29.94 4.31
N GLU A 204 7.90 -29.69 4.73
CA GLU A 204 8.72 -30.62 5.50
C GLU A 204 8.32 -30.73 6.98
N GLY A 205 7.38 -29.89 7.44
CA GLY A 205 6.98 -29.84 8.85
C GLY A 205 8.06 -29.26 9.77
N ARG A 206 9.02 -28.50 9.24
CA ARG A 206 10.06 -27.84 10.05
C ARG A 206 9.49 -26.68 10.87
N HIS A 207 10.09 -26.39 12.00
CA HIS A 207 9.85 -25.15 12.73
C HIS A 207 11.13 -24.34 12.95
N GLY A 208 10.98 -23.03 13.09
CA GLY A 208 12.07 -22.08 13.29
C GLY A 208 12.15 -21.51 14.72
N ILE A 209 11.47 -22.15 15.68
CA ILE A 209 11.51 -21.74 17.08
C ILE A 209 12.81 -22.24 17.71
N ARG A 210 13.49 -21.35 18.46
CA ARG A 210 14.80 -21.62 19.06
C ARG A 210 14.86 -21.07 20.47
N GLU A 211 15.81 -21.58 21.28
CA GLU A 211 16.17 -20.98 22.54
C GLU A 211 16.91 -19.66 22.34
N LEU A 212 16.58 -18.66 23.15
CA LEU A 212 17.26 -17.38 23.22
C LEU A 212 18.47 -17.52 24.16
N THR A 213 19.66 -17.64 23.58
CA THR A 213 20.90 -17.90 24.30
C THR A 213 21.70 -16.64 24.63
N ASP A 214 21.28 -15.48 24.16
CA ASP A 214 21.93 -14.21 24.49
C ASP A 214 21.74 -13.90 25.99
N PRO A 215 22.81 -13.57 26.74
CA PRO A 215 22.75 -13.25 28.15
C PRO A 215 21.73 -12.14 28.54
N GLU A 216 21.34 -11.29 27.61
CA GLU A 216 20.31 -10.28 27.88
C GLU A 216 18.92 -10.88 28.22
N PHE A 217 18.68 -12.14 27.82
CA PHE A 217 17.45 -12.87 28.13
C PHE A 217 17.55 -13.72 29.41
N ASP A 218 18.71 -13.75 30.08
CA ASP A 218 18.86 -14.51 31.32
C ASP A 218 17.91 -14.03 32.40
N GLY A 219 17.34 -14.99 33.15
CA GLY A 219 16.37 -14.71 34.19
C GLY A 219 14.93 -14.49 33.71
N LEU A 220 14.67 -14.51 32.40
CA LEU A 220 13.30 -14.51 31.90
C LEU A 220 12.65 -15.89 32.10
N PRO A 221 11.34 -15.92 32.44
CA PRO A 221 10.62 -17.18 32.62
C PRO A 221 10.47 -17.99 31.31
N VAL A 222 10.39 -17.30 30.16
CA VAL A 222 10.31 -17.93 28.84
C VAL A 222 11.43 -17.38 27.95
N ARG A 223 12.25 -18.30 27.40
CA ARG A 223 13.42 -17.97 26.57
C ARG A 223 13.39 -18.70 25.24
N ILE A 224 12.23 -18.82 24.62
CA ILE A 224 12.06 -19.39 23.29
C ILE A 224 11.38 -18.39 22.36
N ALA A 225 11.81 -18.34 21.11
CA ALA A 225 11.21 -17.47 20.09
C ALA A 225 11.46 -18.00 18.67
N GLY A 226 10.60 -17.63 17.75
CA GLY A 226 10.81 -17.82 16.32
C GLY A 226 11.76 -16.73 15.78
N THR A 227 13.06 -17.02 15.76
CA THR A 227 14.09 -16.06 15.32
C THR A 227 14.55 -16.35 13.90
N VAL A 228 14.77 -15.28 13.12
CA VAL A 228 15.39 -15.40 11.79
C VAL A 228 16.83 -15.91 11.95
N PRO A 229 17.23 -17.01 11.25
CA PRO A 229 18.50 -17.70 11.50
C PRO A 229 19.74 -16.95 11.00
N VAL A 230 19.56 -15.86 10.26
CA VAL A 230 20.64 -15.07 9.65
C VAL A 230 20.53 -13.63 10.14
N ASP A 231 21.65 -12.99 10.42
CA ASP A 231 21.69 -11.55 10.69
C ASP A 231 21.32 -10.78 9.41
N PRO A 232 20.17 -10.09 9.35
CA PRO A 232 19.72 -9.39 8.15
C PRO A 232 20.68 -8.28 7.71
N ALA A 233 21.45 -7.69 8.66
CA ALA A 233 22.44 -6.67 8.35
C ALA A 233 23.57 -7.22 7.47
N SER A 234 23.86 -8.52 7.54
CA SER A 234 24.91 -9.16 6.71
C SER A 234 24.51 -9.30 5.23
N LEU A 235 23.21 -9.25 4.94
CA LEU A 235 22.63 -9.38 3.60
C LEU A 235 22.40 -8.01 2.91
N LEU A 236 22.73 -6.91 3.60
CA LEU A 236 22.51 -5.55 3.11
C LEU A 236 23.85 -4.79 3.01
N PRO A 237 23.95 -3.78 2.13
CA PRO A 237 25.11 -2.88 2.14
C PRO A 237 25.28 -2.25 3.54
N ARG A 238 26.49 -2.36 4.10
CA ARG A 238 26.80 -1.96 5.49
C ARG A 238 26.33 -0.54 5.86
N GLN A 239 26.41 0.39 4.91
CA GLN A 239 25.99 1.77 5.14
C GLN A 239 24.47 1.90 5.25
N ALA A 240 23.73 1.15 4.44
CA ALA A 240 22.27 1.10 4.49
C ALA A 240 21.79 0.41 5.77
N ALA A 241 22.33 -0.76 6.10
CA ALA A 241 21.96 -1.54 7.28
C ALA A 241 22.06 -0.74 8.58
N ARG A 242 23.11 0.13 8.72
CA ARG A 242 23.29 1.00 9.89
C ARG A 242 22.20 2.06 10.10
N ARG A 243 21.40 2.35 9.09
CA ARG A 243 20.31 3.33 9.13
C ARG A 243 18.93 2.69 9.26
N MET A 244 18.88 1.38 9.34
CA MET A 244 17.68 0.57 9.44
C MET A 244 17.63 -0.16 10.77
N ASN A 245 16.48 -0.17 11.43
CA ASN A 245 16.23 -1.11 12.51
C ASN A 245 16.03 -2.52 11.93
N ARG A 246 16.00 -3.54 12.79
CA ARG A 246 15.92 -4.94 12.38
C ARG A 246 14.65 -5.25 11.55
N ALA A 247 13.50 -4.70 11.94
CA ALA A 247 12.24 -4.88 11.19
C ALA A 247 12.32 -4.28 9.78
N ALA A 248 12.92 -3.10 9.64
CA ALA A 248 13.12 -2.47 8.34
C ALA A 248 14.12 -3.24 7.46
N GLN A 249 15.14 -3.86 8.05
CA GLN A 249 16.05 -4.75 7.33
C GLN A 249 15.31 -5.97 6.77
N PHE A 250 14.44 -6.60 7.56
CA PHE A 250 13.57 -7.68 7.09
C PHE A 250 12.65 -7.22 5.97
N ALA A 251 12.01 -6.06 6.14
CA ALA A 251 11.09 -5.50 5.15
C ALA A 251 11.77 -5.24 3.81
N VAL A 252 12.97 -4.65 3.82
CA VAL A 252 13.73 -4.37 2.58
C VAL A 252 14.16 -5.66 1.89
N LEU A 253 14.63 -6.67 2.63
CA LEU A 253 15.01 -7.96 2.06
C LEU A 253 13.80 -8.66 1.42
N ALA A 254 12.67 -8.74 2.13
CA ALA A 254 11.45 -9.33 1.60
C ALA A 254 10.89 -8.53 0.41
N ALA A 255 10.93 -7.19 0.48
CA ALA A 255 10.47 -6.33 -0.61
C ALA A 255 11.32 -6.49 -1.88
N ARG A 256 12.65 -6.61 -1.76
CA ARG A 256 13.55 -6.86 -2.90
C ARG A 256 13.26 -8.22 -3.56
N GLU A 257 13.04 -9.26 -2.75
CA GLU A 257 12.66 -10.57 -3.28
C GLU A 257 11.32 -10.48 -4.02
N ALA A 258 10.28 -9.89 -3.39
CA ALA A 258 8.97 -9.75 -4.00
C ALA A 258 9.02 -8.93 -5.30
N TRP A 259 9.81 -7.87 -5.33
CA TRP A 259 10.02 -7.01 -6.50
C TRP A 259 10.69 -7.75 -7.65
N ALA A 260 11.76 -8.50 -7.36
CA ALA A 260 12.45 -9.33 -8.34
C ALA A 260 11.57 -10.50 -8.83
N ASP A 261 10.81 -11.14 -7.94
CA ASP A 261 9.88 -12.21 -8.26
C ASP A 261 8.73 -11.74 -9.16
N ALA A 262 8.30 -10.49 -9.00
CA ALA A 262 7.37 -9.83 -9.91
C ALA A 262 7.96 -9.52 -11.29
N GLY A 263 9.27 -9.73 -11.50
CA GLY A 263 9.96 -9.48 -12.76
C GLY A 263 10.41 -8.03 -12.95
N TYR A 264 10.48 -7.24 -11.88
CA TYR A 264 10.99 -5.87 -11.93
C TYR A 264 12.51 -5.80 -11.72
N ALA A 265 13.14 -4.74 -12.26
CA ALA A 265 14.57 -4.54 -12.16
C ALA A 265 15.00 -4.16 -10.72
N SER A 266 16.21 -4.56 -10.34
CA SER A 266 16.75 -4.37 -8.98
C SER A 266 16.94 -2.90 -8.57
N GLY A 267 17.08 -1.98 -9.50
CA GLY A 267 17.16 -0.53 -9.25
C GLY A 267 15.82 0.14 -8.95
N GLY A 268 14.78 -0.65 -8.67
CA GLY A 268 13.47 -0.17 -8.27
C GLY A 268 12.67 0.44 -9.42
N THR A 269 11.81 1.43 -9.11
CA THR A 269 10.92 2.05 -10.10
C THR A 269 11.66 2.72 -11.26
N ARG A 270 12.85 3.27 -10.98
CA ARG A 270 13.67 3.97 -11.99
C ARG A 270 14.11 3.07 -13.13
N GLU A 271 14.61 1.87 -12.80
CA GLU A 271 15.10 0.90 -13.79
C GLU A 271 13.97 0.05 -14.38
N SER A 272 12.85 -0.08 -13.66
CA SER A 272 11.69 -0.85 -14.11
C SER A 272 10.79 -0.08 -15.08
N GLY A 273 11.08 1.19 -15.34
CA GLY A 273 10.27 2.02 -16.25
C GLY A 273 8.87 2.34 -15.72
N LEU A 274 8.67 2.17 -14.41
CA LEU A 274 7.43 2.51 -13.72
C LEU A 274 7.38 4.00 -13.38
N ASP A 275 6.18 4.54 -13.39
CA ASP A 275 5.92 5.82 -12.78
C ASP A 275 5.99 5.68 -11.24
N PRO A 276 6.98 6.27 -10.56
CA PRO A 276 7.16 6.10 -9.13
C PRO A 276 6.00 6.67 -8.30
N GLU A 277 5.21 7.60 -8.83
CA GLU A 277 4.01 8.15 -8.18
C GLU A 277 2.82 7.17 -8.25
N ARG A 278 2.89 6.16 -9.13
CA ARG A 278 1.86 5.13 -9.31
C ARG A 278 2.18 3.84 -8.57
N VAL A 279 3.27 3.82 -7.78
CA VAL A 279 3.67 2.68 -6.94
C VAL A 279 3.54 3.08 -5.48
N GLY A 280 2.96 2.19 -4.65
CA GLY A 280 2.77 2.40 -3.22
C GLY A 280 3.44 1.33 -2.36
N VAL A 281 3.60 1.65 -1.08
CA VAL A 281 4.01 0.72 -0.03
C VAL A 281 2.95 0.76 1.08
N SER A 282 2.50 -0.40 1.53
CA SER A 282 1.59 -0.56 2.68
C SER A 282 2.05 -1.72 3.55
N LEU A 283 2.69 -1.44 4.68
CA LEU A 283 3.22 -2.46 5.56
C LEU A 283 2.60 -2.38 6.96
N GLY A 284 2.23 -3.53 7.50
CA GLY A 284 1.79 -3.68 8.87
C GLY A 284 2.97 -3.75 9.83
N ALA A 285 2.88 -3.05 10.95
CA ALA A 285 3.81 -3.14 12.07
C ALA A 285 3.11 -2.72 13.36
N ILE A 286 3.40 -3.38 14.48
CA ILE A 286 2.92 -2.97 15.80
C ILE A 286 3.89 -1.94 16.39
N LEU A 287 5.11 -2.37 16.64
CA LEU A 287 6.20 -1.58 17.20
C LEU A 287 7.37 -1.41 16.22
N GLY A 288 7.43 -2.26 15.19
CA GLY A 288 8.58 -2.37 14.30
C GLY A 288 9.78 -2.97 15.02
N ASP A 289 10.55 -2.18 15.73
CA ASP A 289 11.70 -2.62 16.53
C ASP A 289 11.79 -1.82 17.83
N ALA A 290 11.33 -2.43 18.92
CA ALA A 290 11.39 -1.82 20.25
C ALA A 290 12.83 -1.70 20.81
N SER A 291 13.77 -2.49 20.32
CA SER A 291 15.16 -2.52 20.84
C SER A 291 15.87 -1.19 20.69
N VAL A 292 15.55 -0.43 19.63
CA VAL A 292 16.16 0.88 19.35
C VAL A 292 15.84 1.89 20.45
N LEU A 293 14.57 1.98 20.87
CA LEU A 293 14.15 2.91 21.91
C LEU A 293 14.72 2.48 23.27
N VAL A 294 14.58 1.19 23.61
CA VAL A 294 15.11 0.63 24.86
C VAL A 294 16.62 0.80 24.97
N GLY A 295 17.34 0.53 23.87
CA GLY A 295 18.78 0.75 23.79
C GLY A 295 19.17 2.23 23.88
N GLY A 296 18.36 3.12 23.34
CA GLY A 296 18.51 4.58 23.44
C GLY A 296 18.36 5.07 24.89
N ASP A 297 17.34 4.61 25.60
CA ASP A 297 17.11 4.95 27.03
C ASP A 297 18.26 4.42 27.90
N ARG A 298 18.73 3.18 27.67
CA ARG A 298 19.89 2.63 28.38
C ARG A 298 21.13 3.53 28.21
N LYS A 299 21.45 3.93 26.97
CA LYS A 299 22.57 4.82 26.68
C LYS A 299 22.40 6.21 27.29
N LEU A 300 21.18 6.73 27.35
CA LEU A 300 20.88 7.99 28.02
C LEU A 300 21.23 7.91 29.51
N ARG A 301 20.85 6.83 30.18
CA ARG A 301 21.11 6.61 31.63
C ARG A 301 22.59 6.39 31.91
N GLU A 302 23.29 5.63 31.06
CA GLU A 302 24.71 5.28 31.27
C GLU A 302 25.66 6.40 30.86
N ARG A 303 25.36 7.17 29.82
CA ARG A 303 26.30 8.09 29.15
C ARG A 303 25.77 9.52 28.98
N GLY A 304 24.57 9.80 29.50
CA GLY A 304 23.90 11.08 29.34
C GLY A 304 23.45 11.37 27.91
N PRO A 305 22.91 12.58 27.63
CA PRO A 305 22.30 12.91 26.34
C PRO A 305 23.23 12.71 25.12
N ARG A 306 24.53 12.90 25.29
CA ARG A 306 25.52 12.71 24.22
C ARG A 306 25.73 11.24 23.82
N GLY A 307 25.26 10.30 24.63
CA GLY A 307 25.32 8.86 24.35
C GLY A 307 24.21 8.38 23.41
N VAL A 308 23.15 9.16 23.23
CA VAL A 308 21.99 8.80 22.39
C VAL A 308 22.29 9.12 20.92
N SER A 309 22.02 8.15 20.04
CA SER A 309 22.19 8.33 18.60
C SER A 309 21.16 9.31 18.03
N PRO A 310 21.53 10.21 17.11
CA PRO A 310 20.56 11.04 16.39
C PRO A 310 19.59 10.21 15.53
N LEU A 311 19.93 8.96 15.23
CA LEU A 311 19.06 8.03 14.50
C LEU A 311 18.06 7.30 15.39
N THR A 312 18.12 7.43 16.72
CA THR A 312 17.19 6.73 17.64
C THR A 312 15.74 7.02 17.27
N THR A 313 15.34 8.29 17.15
CA THR A 313 13.96 8.65 16.82
C THR A 313 13.51 8.14 15.45
N PRO A 314 14.21 8.43 14.33
CA PRO A 314 13.78 7.93 13.01
C PRO A 314 13.81 6.40 12.89
N MET A 315 14.64 5.70 13.70
CA MET A 315 14.67 4.24 13.71
C MET A 315 13.64 3.60 14.66
N THR A 316 13.00 4.38 15.54
CA THR A 316 11.99 3.85 16.48
C THR A 316 10.58 3.88 15.90
N VAL A 317 10.30 4.78 14.95
CA VAL A 317 8.93 4.92 14.41
C VAL A 317 8.50 3.65 13.67
N PRO A 318 7.27 3.12 13.92
CA PRO A 318 6.77 1.91 13.24
C PRO A 318 6.76 2.03 11.71
N SER A 319 6.66 3.26 11.19
CA SER A 319 6.67 3.53 9.75
C SER A 319 8.05 3.35 9.07
N GLN A 320 9.11 3.06 9.84
CA GLN A 320 10.44 2.95 9.25
C GLN A 320 10.53 1.84 8.20
N ALA A 321 9.88 0.70 8.42
CA ALA A 321 9.88 -0.40 7.45
C ALA A 321 9.34 0.04 6.08
N ALA A 322 8.16 0.69 6.05
CA ALA A 322 7.57 1.20 4.81
C ALA A 322 8.42 2.31 4.17
N SER A 323 8.98 3.20 4.98
CA SER A 323 9.84 4.29 4.50
C SER A 323 11.13 3.76 3.88
N GLN A 324 11.77 2.75 4.49
CA GLN A 324 13.01 2.18 3.95
C GLN A 324 12.78 1.40 2.65
N VAL A 325 11.66 0.69 2.52
CA VAL A 325 11.26 0.07 1.24
C VAL A 325 11.02 1.13 0.16
N SER A 326 10.33 2.23 0.49
CA SER A 326 10.11 3.35 -0.42
C SER A 326 11.44 3.97 -0.89
N LEU A 327 12.38 4.20 0.04
CA LEU A 327 13.70 4.74 -0.27
C LEU A 327 14.52 3.79 -1.15
N ASP A 328 14.51 2.50 -0.84
CA ASP A 328 15.30 1.47 -1.52
C ASP A 328 14.83 1.25 -2.97
N LEU A 329 13.53 1.24 -3.20
CA LEU A 329 12.93 1.00 -4.50
C LEU A 329 12.52 2.30 -5.24
N HIS A 330 12.86 3.47 -4.69
CA HIS A 330 12.55 4.79 -5.26
C HIS A 330 11.05 5.01 -5.54
N ILE A 331 10.20 4.62 -4.60
CA ILE A 331 8.74 4.75 -4.67
C ILE A 331 8.34 6.11 -4.10
N THR A 332 7.58 6.92 -4.85
CA THR A 332 7.15 8.26 -4.44
C THR A 332 5.63 8.43 -4.37
N GLY A 333 4.86 7.42 -4.75
CA GLY A 333 3.41 7.49 -4.69
C GLY A 333 2.88 7.55 -3.27
N GLU A 334 3.11 6.53 -2.48
CA GLU A 334 2.77 6.53 -1.05
C GLU A 334 3.58 5.48 -0.27
N ALA A 335 3.90 5.78 0.99
CA ALA A 335 4.48 4.84 1.93
C ALA A 335 3.68 4.89 3.24
N ARG A 336 2.96 3.81 3.54
CA ARG A 336 2.00 3.74 4.64
C ARG A 336 2.36 2.64 5.61
N THR A 337 2.05 2.86 6.87
CA THR A 337 2.12 1.83 7.90
C THR A 337 0.76 1.69 8.58
N VAL A 338 0.33 0.44 8.73
CA VAL A 338 -0.93 0.07 9.36
C VAL A 338 -0.61 -0.58 10.70
N THR A 339 -1.33 -0.16 11.75
CA THR A 339 -1.18 -0.72 13.08
C THR A 339 -2.56 -1.11 13.62
N SER A 340 -2.81 -2.41 13.68
CA SER A 340 -4.01 -3.06 14.26
C SER A 340 -3.60 -4.35 14.98
N ALA A 341 -2.57 -4.22 15.83
CA ALA A 341 -1.95 -5.33 16.53
C ALA A 341 -1.60 -6.49 15.56
N CYS A 342 -1.93 -7.74 15.91
CA CYS A 342 -1.59 -8.92 15.09
C CYS A 342 -2.27 -8.92 13.70
N ALA A 343 -3.30 -8.10 13.48
CA ALA A 343 -4.00 -7.98 12.20
C ALA A 343 -3.31 -7.00 11.21
N SER A 344 -2.28 -6.27 11.65
CA SER A 344 -1.64 -5.18 10.91
C SER A 344 -1.22 -5.58 9.49
N GLY A 345 -0.57 -6.73 9.32
CA GLY A 345 -0.09 -7.18 8.01
C GLY A 345 -1.22 -7.49 7.02
N THR A 346 -2.25 -8.19 7.49
CA THR A 346 -3.44 -8.51 6.68
C THR A 346 -4.22 -7.26 6.31
N GLU A 347 -4.42 -6.34 7.26
CA GLU A 347 -5.08 -5.07 7.00
C GLU A 347 -4.27 -4.20 6.03
N ALA A 348 -2.94 -4.18 6.14
CA ALA A 348 -2.08 -3.45 5.21
C ALA A 348 -2.22 -3.94 3.77
N ILE A 349 -2.37 -5.26 3.58
CA ILE A 349 -2.65 -5.86 2.26
C ILE A 349 -4.03 -5.43 1.76
N GLY A 350 -5.08 -5.52 2.59
CA GLY A 350 -6.43 -5.10 2.25
C GLY A 350 -6.51 -3.63 1.85
N GLN A 351 -5.87 -2.74 2.61
CA GLN A 351 -5.79 -1.32 2.26
C GLN A 351 -5.06 -1.08 0.94
N ALA A 352 -3.99 -1.83 0.63
CA ALA A 352 -3.29 -1.75 -0.65
C ALA A 352 -4.19 -2.23 -1.81
N VAL A 353 -4.98 -3.29 -1.60
CA VAL A 353 -6.00 -3.75 -2.56
C VAL A 353 -6.95 -2.61 -2.90
N ASP A 354 -7.49 -1.91 -1.90
CA ASP A 354 -8.40 -0.79 -2.14
C ASP A 354 -7.71 0.38 -2.86
N ARG A 355 -6.43 0.67 -2.55
CA ARG A 355 -5.67 1.72 -3.25
C ARG A 355 -5.53 1.43 -4.74
N ILE A 356 -5.35 0.15 -5.11
CA ILE A 356 -5.28 -0.26 -6.51
C ILE A 356 -6.69 -0.30 -7.13
N ARG A 357 -7.68 -0.86 -6.45
CA ARG A 357 -9.09 -0.93 -6.90
C ARG A 357 -9.63 0.44 -7.31
N TYR A 358 -9.37 1.44 -6.48
CA TYR A 358 -9.84 2.82 -6.71
C TYR A 358 -8.85 3.69 -7.51
N GLY A 359 -7.83 3.10 -8.13
CA GLY A 359 -6.96 3.79 -9.08
C GLY A 359 -5.97 4.79 -8.47
N ARG A 360 -5.73 4.73 -7.16
CA ARG A 360 -4.74 5.61 -6.50
C ARG A 360 -3.32 5.26 -6.90
N VAL A 361 -3.02 3.96 -6.96
CA VAL A 361 -1.77 3.39 -7.46
C VAL A 361 -2.09 2.26 -8.44
N ASP A 362 -1.11 1.84 -9.24
CA ASP A 362 -1.22 0.70 -10.15
C ASP A 362 -0.50 -0.54 -9.60
N VAL A 363 0.53 -0.31 -8.80
CA VAL A 363 1.37 -1.32 -8.14
C VAL A 363 1.51 -0.98 -6.66
N ALA A 364 1.49 -1.99 -5.79
CA ALA A 364 1.79 -1.80 -4.38
C ALA A 364 2.60 -2.96 -3.81
N LEU A 365 3.60 -2.65 -2.98
CA LEU A 365 4.21 -3.63 -2.09
C LEU A 365 3.43 -3.61 -0.78
N ALA A 366 2.88 -4.76 -0.39
CA ALA A 366 2.00 -4.86 0.77
C ALA A 366 2.30 -6.09 1.62
N GLY A 367 2.16 -5.98 2.93
CA GLY A 367 2.46 -7.07 3.86
C GLY A 367 2.74 -6.56 5.25
N GLY A 368 3.74 -7.13 5.94
CA GLY A 368 4.12 -6.69 7.28
C GLY A 368 5.56 -7.04 7.65
N ALA A 369 6.11 -6.32 8.61
CA ALA A 369 7.45 -6.55 9.16
C ALA A 369 7.50 -6.22 10.65
N GLU A 370 8.15 -7.09 11.44
CA GLU A 370 8.22 -6.92 12.89
C GLU A 370 9.50 -7.54 13.47
N ALA A 371 10.10 -6.89 14.49
CA ALA A 371 11.24 -7.38 15.24
C ALA A 371 11.11 -7.00 16.73
N VAL A 372 10.27 -7.72 17.47
CA VAL A 372 9.91 -7.39 18.87
C VAL A 372 10.46 -8.39 19.89
N ILE A 373 11.41 -9.23 19.50
CA ILE A 373 12.07 -10.16 20.43
C ILE A 373 13.12 -9.38 21.24
N THR A 374 12.66 -8.77 22.32
CA THR A 374 13.47 -8.04 23.28
C THR A 374 13.15 -8.47 24.70
N PRO A 375 14.09 -8.37 25.68
CA PRO A 375 13.82 -8.77 27.04
C PRO A 375 12.57 -8.13 27.64
N ALA A 376 12.35 -6.84 27.40
CA ALA A 376 11.18 -6.11 27.93
C ALA A 376 9.85 -6.63 27.36
N ILE A 377 9.78 -6.89 26.06
CA ILE A 377 8.57 -7.42 25.42
C ILE A 377 8.32 -8.87 25.82
N MET A 378 9.38 -9.71 25.88
CA MET A 378 9.26 -11.08 26.36
C MET A 378 8.78 -11.14 27.81
N ALA A 379 9.34 -10.31 28.69
CA ALA A 379 8.91 -10.20 30.08
C ALA A 379 7.43 -9.76 30.20
N SER A 380 7.01 -8.80 29.37
CA SER A 380 5.63 -8.31 29.35
C SER A 380 4.64 -9.41 28.96
N PHE A 381 4.90 -10.15 27.88
CA PHE A 381 4.04 -11.27 27.45
C PHE A 381 4.06 -12.42 28.47
N ALA A 382 5.22 -12.71 29.09
CA ALA A 382 5.30 -13.69 30.16
C ALA A 382 4.47 -13.29 31.40
N ALA A 383 4.51 -12.00 31.78
CA ALA A 383 3.66 -11.47 32.88
C ALA A 383 2.16 -11.59 32.57
N MET A 384 1.76 -11.54 31.29
CA MET A 384 0.39 -11.80 30.85
C MET A 384 0.04 -13.29 30.86
N ARG A 385 1.00 -14.19 31.08
CA ARG A 385 0.85 -15.64 30.92
C ARG A 385 0.36 -16.05 29.53
N ALA A 386 0.84 -15.33 28.52
CA ALA A 386 0.42 -15.52 27.13
C ALA A 386 1.43 -16.34 26.30
N LEU A 387 2.66 -16.55 26.83
CA LEU A 387 3.71 -17.28 26.15
C LEU A 387 3.66 -18.77 26.47
N ALA A 388 3.87 -19.59 25.44
CA ALA A 388 4.06 -21.02 25.57
C ALA A 388 5.40 -21.35 26.24
N GLU A 389 5.42 -22.46 26.95
CA GLU A 389 6.62 -23.07 27.51
C GLU A 389 6.94 -24.37 26.75
N GLY A 390 8.20 -24.79 26.74
CA GLY A 390 8.61 -26.06 26.14
C GLY A 390 10.05 -26.04 25.62
N ASP A 391 10.53 -27.25 25.27
CA ASP A 391 11.85 -27.47 24.68
C ASP A 391 11.71 -27.53 23.14
N PRO A 392 12.27 -26.56 22.40
CA PRO A 392 12.19 -26.57 20.94
C PRO A 392 12.96 -27.75 20.30
N SER A 393 13.86 -28.40 21.02
CA SER A 393 14.55 -29.60 20.52
C SER A 393 13.66 -30.86 20.52
N ALA A 394 12.60 -30.88 21.33
CA ALA A 394 11.64 -31.98 21.39
C ALA A 394 10.49 -31.85 20.37
N GLY A 395 10.40 -30.72 19.66
CA GLY A 395 9.36 -30.41 18.71
C GLY A 395 8.89 -28.94 18.84
N SER A 396 7.93 -28.50 18.04
CA SER A 396 7.45 -27.13 18.15
C SER A 396 6.71 -26.88 19.46
N PRO A 397 7.16 -25.92 20.30
CA PRO A 397 6.43 -25.51 21.50
C PRO A 397 5.15 -24.72 21.18
N SER A 398 5.03 -24.13 19.99
CA SER A 398 3.80 -23.51 19.50
C SER A 398 2.87 -24.61 18.97
N ARG A 399 1.69 -24.78 19.60
CA ARG A 399 0.79 -25.92 19.42
C ARG A 399 -0.63 -25.49 19.01
N PRO A 400 -0.80 -24.88 17.82
CA PRO A 400 -2.11 -24.41 17.39
C PRO A 400 -3.16 -25.53 17.38
N PHE A 401 -4.33 -25.24 17.95
CA PHE A 401 -5.47 -26.16 18.05
C PHE A 401 -5.24 -27.43 18.89
N ALA A 402 -4.05 -27.63 19.44
CA ALA A 402 -3.78 -28.81 20.24
C ALA A 402 -4.41 -28.72 21.63
N LYS A 403 -4.75 -29.88 22.19
CA LYS A 403 -5.36 -30.01 23.51
C LYS A 403 -4.45 -29.54 24.65
N ASP A 404 -3.15 -29.68 24.44
CA ASP A 404 -2.09 -29.31 25.40
C ASP A 404 -1.46 -27.93 25.12
N ARG A 405 -2.10 -27.08 24.29
CA ARG A 405 -1.63 -25.72 24.03
C ARG A 405 -1.70 -24.85 25.29
N ASP A 406 -0.70 -23.98 25.47
CA ASP A 406 -0.55 -23.19 26.69
C ASP A 406 -0.19 -21.71 26.42
N GLY A 407 -0.13 -21.29 25.16
CA GLY A 407 0.19 -19.92 24.77
C GLY A 407 0.88 -19.83 23.42
N PHE A 408 1.21 -18.63 22.99
CA PHE A 408 1.94 -18.43 21.75
C PHE A 408 3.45 -18.37 21.98
N VAL A 409 4.22 -18.65 20.94
CA VAL A 409 5.65 -18.38 20.89
C VAL A 409 5.86 -17.09 20.09
N ASN A 410 6.56 -16.09 20.66
CA ASN A 410 6.84 -14.84 19.95
C ASN A 410 7.78 -15.08 18.77
N GLY A 411 7.64 -14.30 17.69
CA GLY A 411 8.45 -14.43 16.47
C GLY A 411 8.75 -13.10 15.80
N GLU A 412 9.67 -13.13 14.84
CA GLU A 412 10.08 -11.97 14.04
C GLU A 412 10.16 -12.31 12.55
N GLY A 413 10.13 -11.31 11.68
CA GLY A 413 10.29 -11.49 10.25
C GLY A 413 9.55 -10.47 9.40
N ALA A 414 9.40 -10.77 8.11
CA ALA A 414 8.61 -10.00 7.15
C ALA A 414 8.03 -10.88 6.06
N GLY A 415 6.84 -10.52 5.58
CA GLY A 415 6.23 -11.07 4.37
C GLY A 415 5.68 -9.94 3.51
N VAL A 416 6.02 -9.94 2.22
CA VAL A 416 5.65 -8.88 1.28
C VAL A 416 5.12 -9.48 -0.01
N LEU A 417 4.00 -8.94 -0.48
CA LEU A 417 3.40 -9.21 -1.78
C LEU A 417 3.62 -8.00 -2.71
N VAL A 418 3.85 -8.24 -3.99
CA VAL A 418 3.61 -7.24 -5.03
C VAL A 418 2.19 -7.44 -5.55
N LEU A 419 1.38 -6.42 -5.37
CA LEU A 419 0.01 -6.33 -5.87
C LEU A 419 -0.01 -5.40 -7.07
N GLU A 420 -0.77 -5.78 -8.10
CA GLU A 420 -0.95 -4.97 -9.30
C GLU A 420 -2.42 -4.95 -9.74
N SER A 421 -2.82 -3.87 -10.42
CA SER A 421 -4.07 -4.00 -11.18
C SER A 421 -3.88 -5.07 -12.26
N GLU A 422 -4.89 -5.90 -12.49
CA GLU A 422 -4.82 -6.98 -13.50
C GLU A 422 -4.47 -6.42 -14.89
N GLU A 423 -5.00 -5.25 -15.22
CA GLU A 423 -4.71 -4.55 -16.48
C GLU A 423 -3.21 -4.25 -16.63
N HIS A 424 -2.58 -3.73 -15.56
CA HIS A 424 -1.15 -3.42 -15.53
C HIS A 424 -0.31 -4.70 -15.63
N ALA A 425 -0.63 -5.71 -14.83
CA ALA A 425 0.08 -6.99 -14.83
C ALA A 425 0.04 -7.66 -16.21
N ARG A 426 -1.14 -7.73 -16.83
CA ARG A 426 -1.30 -8.32 -18.16
C ARG A 426 -0.60 -7.53 -19.27
N ALA A 427 -0.65 -6.19 -19.20
CA ALA A 427 0.00 -5.33 -20.19
C ALA A 427 1.52 -5.53 -20.26
N ARG A 428 2.16 -5.90 -19.15
CA ARG A 428 3.60 -6.19 -19.10
C ARG A 428 3.94 -7.69 -19.18
N GLY A 429 2.93 -8.57 -19.35
CA GLY A 429 3.14 -10.01 -19.44
C GLY A 429 3.59 -10.65 -18.10
N ALA A 430 3.18 -10.08 -16.97
CA ALA A 430 3.55 -10.58 -15.64
C ALA A 430 2.98 -11.98 -15.38
N ARG A 431 3.73 -12.79 -14.64
CA ARG A 431 3.15 -13.96 -13.96
C ARG A 431 2.14 -13.48 -12.93
N ILE A 432 0.97 -14.09 -12.91
CA ILE A 432 -0.07 -13.85 -11.91
C ILE A 432 -0.18 -15.10 -11.05
N TYR A 433 0.02 -14.98 -9.75
CA TYR A 433 -0.15 -16.08 -8.80
C TYR A 433 -1.62 -16.36 -8.50
N CYS A 434 -2.32 -15.32 -8.12
CA CYS A 434 -3.73 -15.36 -7.76
C CYS A 434 -4.33 -13.94 -7.79
N GLU A 435 -5.63 -13.82 -7.60
CA GLU A 435 -6.32 -12.56 -7.35
C GLU A 435 -6.38 -12.29 -5.84
N ALA A 436 -6.03 -11.09 -5.40
CA ALA A 436 -6.38 -10.55 -4.09
C ALA A 436 -7.83 -10.05 -4.18
N ALA A 437 -8.78 -11.00 -4.03
CA ALA A 437 -10.15 -10.84 -4.45
C ALA A 437 -10.99 -10.01 -3.48
N GLY A 438 -10.68 -10.07 -2.18
CA GLY A 438 -11.44 -9.34 -1.17
C GLY A 438 -10.79 -9.34 0.20
N TRP A 439 -11.34 -8.53 1.08
CA TRP A 439 -10.94 -8.49 2.47
C TRP A 439 -12.08 -8.02 3.39
N GLY A 440 -11.96 -8.31 4.68
CA GLY A 440 -12.99 -7.94 5.65
C GLY A 440 -12.40 -7.57 6.98
N LEU A 441 -12.92 -6.52 7.59
CA LEU A 441 -12.58 -6.05 8.94
C LEU A 441 -13.78 -6.13 9.87
N SER A 442 -13.51 -6.31 11.16
CA SER A 442 -14.44 -6.10 12.26
C SER A 442 -13.71 -5.77 13.54
N ALA A 443 -14.44 -5.40 14.55
CA ALA A 443 -13.94 -5.23 15.91
C ALA A 443 -14.85 -6.01 16.88
N ASP A 444 -14.26 -6.67 17.88
CA ASP A 444 -15.02 -7.41 18.90
C ASP A 444 -15.74 -6.49 19.88
N ALA A 445 -15.15 -5.33 20.19
CA ALA A 445 -15.64 -4.40 21.22
C ALA A 445 -15.84 -5.09 22.59
N TYR A 446 -15.00 -6.08 22.92
CA TYR A 446 -15.15 -6.95 24.08
C TYR A 446 -14.11 -6.66 25.17
N HIS A 447 -12.81 -6.81 24.86
CA HIS A 447 -11.72 -6.67 25.83
C HIS A 447 -10.42 -6.24 25.15
N VAL A 448 -9.52 -5.56 25.92
CA VAL A 448 -8.26 -5.03 25.38
C VAL A 448 -7.27 -6.11 24.90
N ALA A 449 -7.32 -7.32 25.46
CA ALA A 449 -6.38 -8.39 25.13
C ALA A 449 -7.04 -9.75 24.85
N ALA A 450 -8.23 -10.02 25.43
CA ALA A 450 -8.94 -11.29 25.20
C ALA A 450 -9.87 -11.18 23.97
N PRO A 451 -9.98 -12.23 23.14
CA PRO A 451 -10.98 -12.29 22.09
C PRO A 451 -12.39 -12.44 22.67
N ASP A 452 -13.40 -12.04 21.92
CA ASP A 452 -14.78 -12.37 22.23
C ASP A 452 -14.99 -13.89 22.13
N PRO A 453 -15.36 -14.59 23.24
CA PRO A 453 -15.53 -16.03 23.22
C PRO A 453 -16.64 -16.52 22.27
N SER A 454 -17.59 -15.67 21.89
CA SER A 454 -18.62 -16.02 20.90
C SER A 454 -18.05 -16.23 19.50
N GLY A 455 -16.95 -15.52 19.16
CA GLY A 455 -16.38 -15.47 17.81
C GLY A 455 -17.19 -14.65 16.81
N ASP A 456 -18.18 -13.86 17.27
CA ASP A 456 -19.07 -13.10 16.38
C ASP A 456 -18.34 -12.04 15.57
N GLY A 457 -17.36 -11.35 16.18
CA GLY A 457 -16.48 -10.40 15.50
C GLY A 457 -15.69 -11.08 14.38
N ILE A 458 -15.06 -12.21 14.69
CA ILE A 458 -14.33 -13.04 13.71
C ILE A 458 -15.25 -13.47 12.57
N ALA A 459 -16.44 -14.01 12.90
CA ALA A 459 -17.41 -14.45 11.92
C ALA A 459 -17.90 -13.31 10.99
N LEU A 460 -17.99 -12.08 11.53
CA LEU A 460 -18.33 -10.90 10.76
C LEU A 460 -17.23 -10.54 9.74
N ALA A 461 -15.94 -10.57 10.15
CA ALA A 461 -14.81 -10.33 9.25
C ALA A 461 -14.74 -11.37 8.13
N LEU A 462 -14.91 -12.67 8.44
CA LEU A 462 -14.97 -13.76 7.46
C LEU A 462 -16.05 -13.51 6.41
N ARG A 463 -17.28 -13.25 6.86
CA ARG A 463 -18.42 -12.98 5.94
C ARG A 463 -18.18 -11.74 5.06
N ARG A 464 -17.55 -10.70 5.63
CA ARG A 464 -17.20 -9.48 4.87
C ARG A 464 -16.15 -9.78 3.80
N ALA A 465 -15.11 -10.54 4.12
CA ALA A 465 -14.06 -10.90 3.16
C ALA A 465 -14.61 -11.72 1.98
N VAL A 466 -15.44 -12.73 2.25
CA VAL A 466 -16.08 -13.54 1.20
C VAL A 466 -17.00 -12.70 0.33
N ARG A 467 -17.81 -11.82 0.93
CA ARG A 467 -18.70 -10.90 0.20
C ARG A 467 -17.91 -9.91 -0.65
N ASP A 468 -16.86 -9.31 -0.11
CA ASP A 468 -15.99 -8.34 -0.82
C ASP A 468 -15.29 -9.00 -2.01
N ALA A 469 -14.95 -10.30 -1.87
CA ALA A 469 -14.43 -11.11 -2.97
C ALA A 469 -15.50 -11.42 -4.03
N GLY A 470 -16.78 -11.07 -3.83
CA GLY A 470 -17.87 -11.44 -4.73
C GLY A 470 -18.11 -12.95 -4.78
N GLY A 471 -17.74 -13.67 -3.73
CA GLY A 471 -17.88 -15.12 -3.60
C GLY A 471 -18.97 -15.54 -2.63
N ASP A 472 -19.16 -16.84 -2.53
CA ASP A 472 -20.01 -17.48 -1.52
C ASP A 472 -19.13 -18.30 -0.56
N VAL A 473 -19.65 -18.59 0.62
CA VAL A 473 -18.98 -19.47 1.59
C VAL A 473 -18.66 -20.84 0.97
N GLY A 474 -19.50 -21.29 0.04
CA GLY A 474 -19.31 -22.50 -0.76
C GLY A 474 -17.99 -22.54 -1.56
N ASP A 475 -17.46 -21.41 -1.92
CA ASP A 475 -16.23 -21.29 -2.73
C ASP A 475 -14.95 -21.44 -1.88
N VAL A 476 -15.06 -21.38 -0.53
CA VAL A 476 -13.90 -21.49 0.37
C VAL A 476 -13.39 -22.92 0.38
N VAL A 477 -12.12 -23.12 0.00
CA VAL A 477 -11.44 -24.42 -0.11
C VAL A 477 -10.29 -24.58 0.87
N HIS A 478 -9.85 -23.53 1.54
CA HIS A 478 -8.81 -23.58 2.57
C HIS A 478 -8.88 -22.33 3.44
N VAL A 479 -8.55 -22.48 4.71
CA VAL A 479 -8.36 -21.38 5.65
C VAL A 479 -6.96 -21.50 6.27
N ASN A 480 -6.14 -20.46 6.07
CA ASN A 480 -4.98 -20.21 6.90
C ASN A 480 -5.43 -19.47 8.16
N ALA A 481 -5.48 -20.16 9.26
CA ALA A 481 -6.01 -19.68 10.52
C ALA A 481 -5.03 -18.76 11.25
N HIS A 482 -5.56 -17.86 12.05
CA HIS A 482 -4.75 -17.07 12.98
C HIS A 482 -4.12 -17.93 14.06
N ALA A 483 -4.90 -18.74 14.73
CA ALA A 483 -4.56 -19.79 15.69
C ALA A 483 -3.18 -19.63 16.37
N THR A 484 -3.14 -18.80 17.39
CA THR A 484 -1.90 -18.46 18.12
C THR A 484 -1.44 -19.53 19.10
N ALA A 485 -2.18 -20.62 19.25
CA ALA A 485 -2.03 -21.65 20.29
C ALA A 485 -2.42 -21.13 21.70
N THR A 486 -3.19 -20.06 21.79
CA THR A 486 -3.86 -19.67 23.04
C THR A 486 -5.18 -20.43 23.20
N VAL A 487 -5.55 -20.77 24.44
CA VAL A 487 -6.77 -21.57 24.68
C VAL A 487 -8.00 -20.86 24.14
N ASP A 488 -8.23 -19.62 24.56
CA ASP A 488 -9.44 -18.87 24.20
C ASP A 488 -9.45 -18.43 22.74
N GLY A 489 -8.29 -18.01 22.19
CA GLY A 489 -8.16 -17.53 20.82
C GLY A 489 -8.51 -18.60 19.80
N ASP A 490 -7.90 -19.77 19.94
CA ASP A 490 -8.11 -20.88 19.02
C ASP A 490 -9.56 -21.41 19.07
N LEU A 491 -10.19 -21.43 20.29
CA LEU A 491 -11.59 -21.83 20.44
C LEU A 491 -12.57 -20.81 19.84
N ALA A 492 -12.31 -19.51 20.01
CA ALA A 492 -13.14 -18.45 19.41
C ALA A 492 -13.09 -18.52 17.89
N GLU A 493 -11.88 -18.68 17.31
CA GLU A 493 -11.71 -18.84 15.87
C GLU A 493 -12.38 -20.11 15.35
N ALA A 494 -12.24 -21.25 16.05
CA ALA A 494 -12.88 -22.51 15.67
C ALA A 494 -14.41 -22.37 15.63
N ARG A 495 -15.03 -21.75 16.63
CA ARG A 495 -16.46 -21.49 16.65
C ARG A 495 -16.91 -20.61 15.48
N ALA A 496 -16.17 -19.53 15.22
CA ALA A 496 -16.47 -18.63 14.12
C ALA A 496 -16.39 -19.32 12.76
N LEU A 497 -15.33 -20.08 12.52
CA LEU A 497 -15.14 -20.85 11.30
C LEU A 497 -16.24 -21.90 11.12
N ARG A 498 -16.55 -22.66 12.16
CA ARG A 498 -17.62 -23.67 12.12
C ARG A 498 -18.99 -23.03 11.79
N GLY A 499 -19.28 -21.90 12.42
CA GLY A 499 -20.53 -21.15 12.19
C GLY A 499 -20.63 -20.55 10.79
N VAL A 500 -19.54 -20.05 10.22
CA VAL A 500 -19.53 -19.45 8.88
C VAL A 500 -19.50 -20.52 7.79
N LEU A 501 -18.67 -21.55 7.94
CA LEU A 501 -18.51 -22.61 6.94
C LEU A 501 -19.68 -23.61 6.92
N GLY A 502 -20.63 -23.51 7.84
CA GLY A 502 -21.87 -24.31 7.84
C GLY A 502 -21.60 -25.81 8.06
N GLY A 503 -20.57 -26.17 8.82
CA GLY A 503 -20.20 -27.55 9.08
C GLY A 503 -19.51 -28.28 7.92
N ARG A 504 -19.05 -27.56 6.89
CA ARG A 504 -18.25 -28.14 5.80
C ARG A 504 -16.84 -28.48 6.29
N ASP A 505 -16.30 -29.59 5.81
CA ASP A 505 -14.91 -30.00 6.07
C ASP A 505 -13.96 -29.23 5.14
N VAL A 506 -13.69 -27.98 5.49
CA VAL A 506 -12.71 -27.14 4.81
C VAL A 506 -11.36 -27.31 5.51
N PRO A 507 -10.27 -27.64 4.77
CA PRO A 507 -8.94 -27.73 5.34
C PRO A 507 -8.53 -26.45 6.06
N VAL A 508 -8.06 -26.59 7.30
CA VAL A 508 -7.57 -25.48 8.13
C VAL A 508 -6.10 -25.72 8.47
N THR A 509 -5.27 -24.70 8.24
CA THR A 509 -3.83 -24.72 8.57
C THR A 509 -3.48 -23.56 9.50
N ALA A 510 -2.59 -23.80 10.46
CA ALA A 510 -2.03 -22.78 11.33
C ALA A 510 -0.50 -22.77 11.23
N LEU A 511 0.06 -21.71 10.68
CA LEU A 511 1.50 -21.62 10.41
C LEU A 511 2.33 -21.23 11.64
N LYS A 512 1.69 -20.74 12.70
CA LYS A 512 2.38 -20.33 13.93
C LYS A 512 3.04 -21.48 14.68
N GLY A 513 2.65 -22.73 14.39
CA GLY A 513 3.40 -23.90 14.80
C GLY A 513 4.80 -23.99 14.19
N HIS A 514 4.99 -23.50 12.98
CA HIS A 514 6.28 -23.47 12.28
C HIS A 514 7.13 -22.24 12.64
N LEU A 515 6.49 -21.08 12.80
CA LEU A 515 7.13 -19.78 12.79
C LEU A 515 7.16 -19.09 14.16
N GLY A 516 6.27 -19.48 15.06
CA GLY A 516 5.84 -18.62 16.14
C GLY A 516 4.90 -17.52 15.62
N HIS A 517 4.52 -16.62 16.48
CA HIS A 517 3.65 -15.48 16.17
C HIS A 517 4.50 -14.25 15.80
N LEU A 518 4.56 -13.91 14.52
CA LEU A 518 5.36 -12.80 13.99
C LEU A 518 4.70 -11.43 14.18
N GLN A 519 3.73 -11.32 15.07
CA GLN A 519 3.07 -10.08 15.46
C GLN A 519 2.52 -9.32 14.23
N GLY A 520 2.92 -8.05 14.00
CA GLY A 520 2.50 -7.25 12.85
C GLY A 520 2.93 -7.80 11.49
N ALA A 521 3.97 -8.65 11.45
CA ALA A 521 4.42 -9.32 10.24
C ALA A 521 3.62 -10.58 9.90
N ALA A 522 2.89 -11.17 10.87
CA ALA A 522 2.25 -12.48 10.72
C ALA A 522 1.36 -12.54 9.48
N GLY A 523 0.43 -11.60 9.33
CA GLY A 523 -0.50 -11.58 8.21
C GLY A 523 0.17 -11.45 6.84
N GLY A 524 1.33 -10.78 6.76
CA GLY A 524 2.12 -10.69 5.54
C GLY A 524 2.74 -12.04 5.14
N VAL A 525 3.38 -12.73 6.09
CA VAL A 525 3.99 -14.05 5.86
C VAL A 525 2.92 -15.11 5.58
N GLU A 526 1.83 -15.07 6.31
CA GLU A 526 0.69 -15.98 6.14
C GLU A 526 0.00 -15.79 4.79
N ALA A 527 -0.10 -14.54 4.30
CA ALA A 527 -0.60 -14.26 2.96
C ALA A 527 0.34 -14.83 1.87
N VAL A 528 1.67 -14.69 2.03
CA VAL A 528 2.65 -15.33 1.12
C VAL A 528 2.42 -16.84 1.06
N ALA A 529 2.28 -17.51 2.21
CA ALA A 529 2.02 -18.95 2.26
C ALA A 529 0.66 -19.33 1.66
N ALA A 530 -0.38 -18.54 1.86
CA ALA A 530 -1.70 -18.76 1.26
C ALA A 530 -1.66 -18.63 -0.27
N VAL A 531 -0.89 -17.67 -0.81
CA VAL A 531 -0.64 -17.56 -2.25
C VAL A 531 0.10 -18.78 -2.78
N LEU A 532 1.14 -19.25 -2.08
CA LEU A 532 1.88 -20.46 -2.45
C LEU A 532 1.00 -21.72 -2.39
N THR A 533 0.07 -21.80 -1.43
CA THR A 533 -0.95 -22.85 -1.35
C THR A 533 -1.81 -22.91 -2.62
N LEU A 534 -2.28 -21.75 -3.10
CA LEU A 534 -3.04 -21.64 -4.37
C LEU A 534 -2.18 -22.01 -5.57
N HIS A 535 -0.94 -21.51 -5.61
CA HIS A 535 -0.02 -21.69 -6.73
C HIS A 535 0.40 -23.15 -6.91
N HIS A 536 0.79 -23.81 -5.82
CA HIS A 536 1.24 -25.21 -5.85
C HIS A 536 0.09 -26.21 -5.76
N GLY A 537 -1.11 -25.78 -5.36
CA GLY A 537 -2.25 -26.67 -5.18
C GLY A 537 -2.06 -27.66 -4.01
N VAL A 538 -1.29 -27.29 -3.00
CA VAL A 538 -0.96 -28.10 -1.83
C VAL A 538 -1.24 -27.31 -0.56
N VAL A 539 -1.94 -27.91 0.39
CA VAL A 539 -2.20 -27.37 1.72
C VAL A 539 -1.06 -27.82 2.65
N PRO A 540 -0.29 -26.89 3.25
CA PRO A 540 0.77 -27.23 4.19
C PRO A 540 0.19 -27.74 5.52
N PRO A 541 0.97 -28.47 6.34
CA PRO A 541 0.50 -28.99 7.62
C PRO A 541 0.50 -27.91 8.71
N THR A 542 -0.28 -28.14 9.75
CA THR A 542 -0.13 -27.54 11.07
C THR A 542 0.79 -28.42 11.90
N VAL A 543 1.89 -27.86 12.40
CA VAL A 543 2.81 -28.58 13.30
C VAL A 543 2.64 -28.13 14.75
N GLY A 544 3.24 -28.89 15.67
CA GLY A 544 3.14 -28.67 17.10
C GLY A 544 1.92 -29.35 17.75
N GLY A 545 2.16 -29.90 18.93
CA GLY A 545 1.16 -30.61 19.72
C GLY A 545 0.76 -32.00 19.23
N GLY A 546 -0.03 -32.69 20.03
CA GLY A 546 -0.58 -34.02 19.76
C GLY A 546 -2.00 -33.97 19.20
N GLU A 547 -2.96 -34.40 20.02
CA GLU A 547 -4.39 -34.42 19.68
C GLU A 547 -4.96 -32.99 19.53
N VAL A 548 -5.88 -32.82 18.58
CA VAL A 548 -6.69 -31.61 18.45
C VAL A 548 -7.64 -31.50 19.64
N ASP A 549 -7.84 -30.29 20.17
CA ASP A 549 -8.75 -30.02 21.28
C ASP A 549 -10.19 -30.41 20.92
N ASP A 550 -10.89 -31.09 21.80
CA ASP A 550 -12.25 -31.57 21.61
C ASP A 550 -13.25 -30.43 21.28
N GLY A 551 -12.93 -29.18 21.67
CA GLY A 551 -13.70 -27.98 21.34
C GLY A 551 -13.41 -27.41 19.94
N VAL A 552 -12.42 -27.96 19.23
CA VAL A 552 -12.02 -27.56 17.87
C VAL A 552 -12.59 -28.55 16.85
N ASP A 553 -13.80 -28.29 16.39
CA ASP A 553 -14.49 -29.09 15.36
C ASP A 553 -14.14 -28.57 13.97
N LEU A 554 -12.87 -28.75 13.56
CA LEU A 554 -12.31 -28.31 12.28
C LEU A 554 -11.43 -29.41 11.66
N ASP A 555 -11.33 -29.41 10.33
CA ASP A 555 -10.39 -30.26 9.60
C ASP A 555 -8.96 -29.68 9.65
N VAL A 556 -8.31 -29.80 10.80
CA VAL A 556 -6.93 -29.34 11.00
C VAL A 556 -5.95 -30.23 10.26
N VAL A 557 -5.29 -29.67 9.26
CA VAL A 557 -4.34 -30.41 8.40
C VAL A 557 -3.07 -30.72 9.17
N ARG A 558 -2.69 -32.00 9.31
CA ARG A 558 -1.48 -32.46 10.00
C ARG A 558 -0.39 -33.02 9.07
N THR A 559 -0.74 -33.30 7.82
CA THR A 559 0.19 -33.73 6.77
C THR A 559 -0.12 -32.97 5.48
N PRO A 560 0.87 -32.63 4.64
CA PRO A 560 0.60 -31.98 3.38
C PRO A 560 -0.39 -32.77 2.53
N ARG A 561 -1.36 -32.08 1.93
CA ARG A 561 -2.34 -32.73 1.06
C ARG A 561 -2.80 -31.80 -0.06
N PRO A 562 -3.39 -32.35 -1.16
CA PRO A 562 -3.87 -31.53 -2.26
C PRO A 562 -4.93 -30.51 -1.81
N LEU A 563 -4.83 -29.30 -2.36
CA LEU A 563 -5.86 -28.26 -2.20
C LEU A 563 -7.13 -28.69 -2.93
N PRO A 564 -8.31 -28.68 -2.29
CA PRO A 564 -9.58 -29.00 -2.94
C PRO A 564 -9.84 -28.12 -4.17
N ARG A 565 -10.57 -28.69 -5.15
CA ARG A 565 -10.94 -28.02 -6.40
C ARG A 565 -12.43 -27.68 -6.49
N SER A 566 -13.17 -27.91 -5.41
CA SER A 566 -14.61 -27.64 -5.33
C SER A 566 -14.98 -26.16 -5.25
N GLY A 567 -13.99 -25.29 -5.13
CA GLY A 567 -14.10 -23.85 -5.08
C GLY A 567 -12.77 -23.21 -5.43
N ASP A 568 -12.65 -21.89 -5.23
CA ASP A 568 -11.51 -21.11 -5.67
C ASP A 568 -10.95 -20.12 -4.63
N LEU A 569 -11.61 -19.99 -3.45
CA LEU A 569 -11.21 -19.05 -2.40
C LEU A 569 -10.36 -19.71 -1.31
N VAL A 570 -9.26 -19.06 -0.97
CA VAL A 570 -8.44 -19.30 0.22
C VAL A 570 -8.55 -18.07 1.12
N LEU A 571 -8.86 -18.29 2.42
CA LEU A 571 -8.91 -17.24 3.41
C LEU A 571 -7.63 -17.23 4.24
N SER A 572 -7.11 -16.04 4.58
CA SER A 572 -6.03 -15.85 5.55
C SER A 572 -6.50 -14.93 6.66
N ASN A 573 -6.50 -15.43 7.89
CA ASN A 573 -7.08 -14.82 9.06
C ASN A 573 -6.01 -14.17 9.96
N SER A 574 -6.30 -13.01 10.50
CA SER A 574 -5.49 -12.37 11.53
C SER A 574 -6.38 -11.67 12.55
N PHE A 575 -6.22 -12.03 13.82
CA PHE A 575 -7.02 -11.49 14.93
C PHE A 575 -6.08 -10.94 16.00
N GLY A 576 -6.24 -9.65 16.33
CA GLY A 576 -5.31 -8.91 17.17
C GLY A 576 -5.90 -8.48 18.50
N PHE A 577 -5.03 -8.22 19.46
CA PHE A 577 -5.38 -7.54 20.70
C PHE A 577 -6.18 -6.26 20.38
N GLY A 578 -7.11 -5.89 21.28
CA GLY A 578 -8.07 -4.83 21.02
C GLY A 578 -9.30 -5.27 20.22
N GLY A 579 -9.38 -6.57 19.87
CA GLY A 579 -10.48 -7.15 19.10
C GLY A 579 -10.42 -6.80 17.60
N HIS A 580 -9.24 -6.52 17.07
CA HIS A 580 -9.04 -6.27 15.64
C HIS A 580 -9.10 -7.58 14.84
N ASN A 581 -10.07 -7.72 13.96
CA ASN A 581 -10.22 -8.88 13.10
C ASN A 581 -10.04 -8.47 11.64
N ALA A 582 -9.09 -9.10 10.93
CA ALA A 582 -8.84 -8.92 9.51
C ALA A 582 -8.79 -10.27 8.80
N VAL A 583 -9.46 -10.38 7.67
CA VAL A 583 -9.47 -11.57 6.82
C VAL A 583 -9.19 -11.16 5.38
N LEU A 584 -8.22 -11.80 4.74
CA LEU A 584 -7.91 -11.66 3.32
C LEU A 584 -8.50 -12.83 2.56
N ALA A 585 -9.15 -12.58 1.43
CA ALA A 585 -9.66 -13.58 0.50
C ALA A 585 -8.86 -13.56 -0.79
N LEU A 586 -8.18 -14.67 -1.07
CA LEU A 586 -7.37 -14.90 -2.26
C LEU A 586 -8.11 -15.87 -3.19
N ARG A 587 -8.17 -15.55 -4.48
CA ARG A 587 -8.87 -16.37 -5.47
C ARG A 587 -7.90 -16.97 -6.48
N ARG A 588 -8.09 -18.25 -6.78
CA ARG A 588 -7.38 -18.93 -7.86
C ARG A 588 -7.68 -18.23 -9.19
N VAL A 589 -6.65 -17.94 -9.97
CA VAL A 589 -6.80 -17.53 -11.38
C VAL A 589 -6.80 -18.76 -12.26
N GLY A 590 -7.70 -18.75 -13.24
CA GLY A 590 -7.85 -19.86 -14.21
C GLY A 590 -6.72 -19.88 -15.24
#